data_168b86b957f8f2a2915c8b7d8d4f23ab
#
_entry.id   168b86b957f8f2a2915c8b7d8d4f23ab
#
_cell.length_a   1.000
_cell.length_b   1.000
_cell.length_c   1.000
_cell.angle_alpha   90.00
_cell.angle_beta   90.00
_cell.angle_gamma   90.00
#
_symmetry.space_group_name_H-M   'P 1'
#
loop_
_entity.id
_entity.type
_entity.pdbx_description
1 polymer ?
#
loop_
_entity_poly.entity_id
_entity_poly.type
_entity_poly.pdbx_seq_one_letter_code
_entity_poly.pdbx_strand_id
1 'polypeptide(L)'
;MKPPFSYSSFKVSKEQQGSLYFNMLKSRMIEEKMLILLRQGKISKWFSGIGQEAISVGVTSALHKDEYIMPMHRNLGVFTTREIPLQRLFAQWQGKASGFTKGRDRSFHFGTQAYKIVGMISHLGPQLGVADGIALSHILKKEARLTAVFSGEGGTSEGDFHEALNVASVWNLPVLFCIENNGYGLSTPTAEQYNCEHIADRGKGYGMESHIIEGNNILEVYSKVNGIAKSVRKNPRPVLLEFKTFRRRGHEEASGTKYVPDELMQTWEFKDPIANFEAYLIKEGAINSEKIKQMRSEISEEIQTGLQLAFNEAAVTADLETELKDVYKLFNFQETTPKIETVEQRFVDAISEGLKQAMEMHQDLVLMGQDIAEYGGVFKITEGFVELFGKARVRNTPICCLLYTSPSPRD
;
A
#
# COMPACT_ATOMS: atom_id res chain seq x y z
N MET A 1 -36.64 -2.38 2.10
CA MET A 1 -35.71 -1.81 3.12
C MET A 1 -35.11 -0.52 2.57
N LYS A 2 -34.79 0.43 3.46
CA LYS A 2 -34.07 1.64 3.07
C LYS A 2 -32.65 1.26 2.62
N PRO A 3 -32.10 1.83 1.51
CA PRO A 3 -30.75 1.51 1.08
C PRO A 3 -29.72 1.87 2.17
N PRO A 4 -28.67 1.06 2.38
CA PRO A 4 -27.74 1.25 3.47
C PRO A 4 -26.84 2.48 3.30
N PHE A 5 -26.73 2.99 2.08
CA PHE A 5 -25.85 4.11 1.73
C PHE A 5 -26.62 5.27 1.09
N SER A 6 -26.16 6.50 1.36
CA SER A 6 -26.61 7.70 0.68
C SER A 6 -25.55 8.13 -0.34
N TYR A 7 -25.79 7.87 -1.63
CA TYR A 7 -24.88 8.21 -2.71
C TYR A 7 -25.11 9.62 -3.26
N SER A 8 -26.32 10.16 -3.14
CA SER A 8 -26.72 11.44 -3.75
C SER A 8 -26.02 12.68 -3.20
N SER A 9 -25.40 12.57 -2.03
CA SER A 9 -24.63 13.65 -1.40
C SER A 9 -23.26 13.90 -2.07
N PHE A 10 -22.79 12.96 -2.93
CA PHE A 10 -21.48 13.04 -3.56
C PHE A 10 -21.60 13.44 -5.04
N LYS A 11 -20.94 14.55 -5.40
CA LYS A 11 -20.94 15.05 -6.79
C LYS A 11 -19.82 14.38 -7.59
N VAL A 12 -20.14 13.25 -8.23
CA VAL A 12 -19.23 12.50 -9.11
C VAL A 12 -19.89 12.38 -10.49
N SER A 13 -19.12 12.59 -11.56
CA SER A 13 -19.67 12.49 -12.93
C SER A 13 -20.16 11.07 -13.22
N LYS A 14 -21.17 10.93 -14.10
CA LYS A 14 -21.69 9.61 -14.50
C LYS A 14 -20.61 8.72 -15.11
N GLU A 15 -19.71 9.29 -15.88
CA GLU A 15 -18.55 8.59 -16.44
C GLU A 15 -17.66 8.01 -15.35
N GLN A 16 -17.28 8.82 -14.36
CA GLN A 16 -16.48 8.37 -13.21
C GLN A 16 -17.23 7.33 -12.37
N GLN A 17 -18.54 7.49 -12.17
CA GLN A 17 -19.36 6.49 -11.49
C GLN A 17 -19.32 5.14 -12.23
N GLY A 18 -19.43 5.17 -13.57
CA GLY A 18 -19.31 3.97 -14.42
C GLY A 18 -17.95 3.29 -14.30
N SER A 19 -16.87 4.07 -14.30
CA SER A 19 -15.51 3.56 -14.13
C SER A 19 -15.29 2.93 -12.74
N LEU A 20 -15.76 3.58 -11.68
CA LEU A 20 -15.69 3.04 -10.32
C LEU A 20 -16.46 1.72 -10.19
N TYR A 21 -17.66 1.65 -10.76
CA TYR A 21 -18.45 0.42 -10.79
C TYR A 21 -17.75 -0.70 -11.55
N PHE A 22 -17.24 -0.41 -12.76
CA PHE A 22 -16.53 -1.38 -13.59
C PHE A 22 -15.32 -1.99 -12.86
N ASN A 23 -14.50 -1.16 -12.19
CA ASN A 23 -13.32 -1.63 -11.46
C ASN A 23 -13.68 -2.47 -10.23
N MET A 24 -14.74 -2.12 -9.48
CA MET A 24 -15.23 -2.97 -8.39
C MET A 24 -15.76 -4.31 -8.92
N LEU A 25 -16.56 -4.27 -9.99
CA LEU A 25 -17.12 -5.46 -10.60
C LEU A 25 -16.01 -6.38 -11.16
N LYS A 26 -14.99 -5.81 -11.81
CA LYS A 26 -13.83 -6.54 -12.30
C LYS A 26 -13.08 -7.25 -11.16
N SER A 27 -12.83 -6.54 -10.07
CA SER A 27 -12.20 -7.14 -8.89
C SER A 27 -13.03 -8.31 -8.34
N ARG A 28 -14.35 -8.14 -8.18
CA ARG A 28 -15.25 -9.19 -7.69
C ARG A 28 -15.25 -10.42 -8.59
N MET A 29 -15.37 -10.23 -9.90
CA MET A 29 -15.42 -11.34 -10.85
C MET A 29 -14.10 -12.13 -10.90
N ILE A 30 -12.96 -11.44 -10.75
CA ILE A 30 -11.65 -12.11 -10.59
C ILE A 30 -11.62 -12.91 -9.30
N GLU A 31 -12.02 -12.32 -8.16
CA GLU A 31 -12.10 -13.00 -6.86
C GLU A 31 -12.93 -14.30 -6.94
N GLU A 32 -14.13 -14.22 -7.49
CA GLU A 32 -15.01 -15.37 -7.68
C GLU A 32 -14.36 -16.48 -8.54
N LYS A 33 -13.66 -16.07 -9.60
CA LYS A 33 -12.90 -17.00 -10.44
C LYS A 33 -11.73 -17.65 -9.70
N MET A 34 -10.99 -16.87 -8.90
CA MET A 34 -9.88 -17.39 -8.10
C MET A 34 -10.35 -18.38 -7.02
N LEU A 35 -11.50 -18.17 -6.41
CA LEU A 35 -12.10 -19.12 -5.47
C LEU A 35 -12.47 -20.45 -6.14
N ILE A 36 -12.93 -20.43 -7.39
CA ILE A 36 -13.17 -21.66 -8.17
C ILE A 36 -11.84 -22.39 -8.43
N LEU A 37 -10.80 -21.65 -8.86
CA LEU A 37 -9.48 -22.20 -9.13
C LEU A 37 -8.82 -22.80 -7.87
N LEU A 38 -9.02 -22.15 -6.71
CA LEU A 38 -8.57 -22.66 -5.42
C LEU A 38 -9.21 -24.00 -5.08
N ARG A 39 -10.54 -24.12 -5.23
CA ARG A 39 -11.27 -25.38 -4.99
C ARG A 39 -10.86 -26.50 -5.95
N GLN A 40 -10.40 -26.14 -7.15
CA GLN A 40 -9.86 -27.06 -8.14
C GLN A 40 -8.39 -27.43 -7.90
N GLY A 41 -7.76 -26.88 -6.87
CA GLY A 41 -6.32 -27.09 -6.60
C GLY A 41 -5.37 -26.44 -7.61
N LYS A 42 -5.87 -25.55 -8.48
CA LYS A 42 -5.06 -24.87 -9.49
C LYS A 42 -4.26 -23.67 -8.95
N ILE A 43 -4.64 -23.19 -7.80
CA ILE A 43 -3.87 -22.25 -6.99
C ILE A 43 -3.84 -22.75 -5.55
N SER A 44 -2.80 -22.40 -4.80
CA SER A 44 -2.56 -22.97 -3.47
C SER A 44 -3.13 -22.13 -2.33
N LYS A 45 -3.34 -20.83 -2.55
CA LYS A 45 -3.67 -19.88 -1.50
C LYS A 45 -4.41 -18.67 -2.07
N TRP A 46 -5.40 -18.16 -1.32
CA TRP A 46 -6.10 -16.94 -1.69
C TRP A 46 -6.60 -16.18 -0.46
N PHE A 47 -6.40 -14.86 -0.48
CA PHE A 47 -6.88 -13.93 0.53
C PHE A 47 -7.92 -13.03 -0.10
N SER A 48 -9.19 -13.35 0.08
CA SER A 48 -10.27 -12.65 -0.60
C SER A 48 -10.53 -11.26 -0.03
N GLY A 49 -10.71 -10.30 -0.91
CA GLY A 49 -11.18 -8.94 -0.63
C GLY A 49 -12.67 -8.73 -0.87
N ILE A 50 -13.46 -9.80 -1.06
CA ILE A 50 -14.90 -9.71 -1.32
C ILE A 50 -15.61 -8.94 -0.20
N GLY A 51 -16.33 -7.90 -0.61
CA GLY A 51 -17.05 -6.98 0.29
C GLY A 51 -16.28 -5.71 0.65
N GLN A 52 -15.00 -5.59 0.27
CA GLN A 52 -14.13 -4.44 0.55
C GLN A 52 -13.65 -3.72 -0.72
N GLU A 53 -14.18 -4.08 -1.89
CA GLU A 53 -13.72 -3.58 -3.20
C GLU A 53 -13.78 -2.06 -3.32
N ALA A 54 -14.76 -1.42 -2.67
CA ALA A 54 -14.95 0.02 -2.74
C ALA A 54 -13.76 0.81 -2.17
N ILE A 55 -13.06 0.28 -1.17
CA ILE A 55 -11.91 0.96 -0.56
C ILE A 55 -10.74 0.97 -1.55
N SER A 56 -10.29 -0.20 -1.98
CA SER A 56 -9.13 -0.34 -2.87
C SER A 56 -9.33 0.39 -4.20
N VAL A 57 -10.53 0.29 -4.81
CA VAL A 57 -10.86 0.98 -6.05
C VAL A 57 -11.01 2.49 -5.84
N GLY A 58 -11.72 2.92 -4.81
CA GLY A 58 -11.99 4.32 -4.54
C GLY A 58 -10.72 5.11 -4.19
N VAL A 59 -9.86 4.56 -3.33
CA VAL A 59 -8.56 5.16 -2.99
C VAL A 59 -7.68 5.24 -4.24
N THR A 60 -7.50 4.13 -4.97
CA THR A 60 -6.62 4.11 -6.15
C THR A 60 -7.10 5.06 -7.24
N SER A 61 -8.43 5.16 -7.46
CA SER A 61 -9.01 6.09 -8.43
C SER A 61 -8.83 7.57 -8.05
N ALA A 62 -8.60 7.88 -6.78
CA ALA A 62 -8.35 9.23 -6.30
C ALA A 62 -6.87 9.67 -6.41
N LEU A 63 -5.97 8.72 -6.66
CA LEU A 63 -4.54 8.96 -6.81
C LEU A 63 -4.16 9.24 -8.28
N HIS A 64 -3.08 9.98 -8.46
CA HIS A 64 -2.43 10.09 -9.76
C HIS A 64 -1.69 8.77 -10.12
N LYS A 65 -1.57 8.47 -11.42
CA LYS A 65 -0.90 7.23 -11.88
C LYS A 65 0.59 7.15 -11.49
N ASP A 66 1.22 8.28 -11.23
CA ASP A 66 2.63 8.41 -10.86
C ASP A 66 2.86 8.49 -9.33
N GLU A 67 1.82 8.40 -8.53
CA GLU A 67 1.90 8.32 -7.08
C GLU A 67 2.01 6.88 -6.59
N TYR A 68 2.84 6.65 -5.60
CA TYR A 68 3.05 5.32 -5.05
C TYR A 68 1.90 4.88 -4.16
N ILE A 69 1.57 3.60 -4.28
CA ILE A 69 0.56 2.93 -3.46
C ILE A 69 1.13 1.61 -2.93
N MET A 70 0.89 1.34 -1.67
CA MET A 70 1.33 0.13 -0.96
C MET A 70 0.10 -0.66 -0.52
N PRO A 71 -0.37 -1.65 -1.31
CA PRO A 71 -1.55 -2.44 -1.00
C PRO A 71 -1.27 -3.51 0.05
N MET A 72 -2.34 -4.05 0.63
CA MET A 72 -2.35 -5.33 1.32
C MET A 72 -2.73 -6.47 0.37
N HIS A 73 -2.67 -7.69 0.90
CA HIS A 73 -3.03 -8.93 0.19
C HIS A 73 -4.51 -9.04 -0.24
N ARG A 74 -5.40 -8.13 0.21
CA ARG A 74 -6.83 -8.09 -0.16
C ARG A 74 -7.17 -6.99 -1.16
N ASN A 75 -6.23 -6.14 -1.49
CA ASN A 75 -6.50 -4.96 -2.29
C ASN A 75 -6.38 -5.24 -3.80
N LEU A 76 -7.06 -6.28 -4.30
CA LEU A 76 -7.08 -6.59 -5.73
C LEU A 76 -7.49 -5.38 -6.58
N GLY A 77 -8.40 -4.55 -6.07
CA GLY A 77 -8.83 -3.33 -6.74
C GLY A 77 -7.71 -2.32 -7.01
N VAL A 78 -6.60 -2.33 -6.26
CA VAL A 78 -5.42 -1.51 -6.57
C VAL A 78 -4.81 -1.93 -7.90
N PHE A 79 -4.60 -3.23 -8.09
CA PHE A 79 -3.95 -3.79 -9.28
C PHE A 79 -4.82 -3.64 -10.53
N THR A 80 -6.13 -3.86 -10.40
CA THR A 80 -7.08 -3.74 -11.51
C THR A 80 -7.33 -2.30 -11.91
N THR A 81 -7.41 -1.37 -10.95
CA THR A 81 -7.57 0.07 -11.21
C THR A 81 -6.31 0.70 -11.79
N ARG A 82 -5.11 0.15 -11.49
CA ARG A 82 -3.85 0.49 -12.15
C ARG A 82 -3.70 -0.15 -13.54
N GLU A 83 -4.71 -0.88 -14.01
CA GLU A 83 -4.77 -1.47 -15.35
C GLU A 83 -3.63 -2.47 -15.63
N ILE A 84 -3.21 -3.22 -14.61
CA ILE A 84 -2.23 -4.30 -14.80
C ILE A 84 -2.88 -5.39 -15.67
N PRO A 85 -2.23 -5.85 -16.75
CA PRO A 85 -2.76 -6.91 -17.60
C PRO A 85 -3.07 -8.18 -16.82
N LEU A 86 -4.30 -8.72 -16.97
CA LEU A 86 -4.75 -9.88 -16.19
C LEU A 86 -3.90 -11.13 -16.45
N GLN A 87 -3.40 -11.32 -17.68
CA GLN A 87 -2.46 -12.39 -17.97
C GLN A 87 -1.28 -12.38 -16.99
N ARG A 88 -0.71 -11.21 -16.73
CA ARG A 88 0.47 -11.08 -15.87
C ARG A 88 0.14 -11.30 -14.40
N LEU A 89 -1.04 -10.86 -13.94
CA LEU A 89 -1.54 -11.16 -12.60
C LEU A 89 -1.80 -12.65 -12.43
N PHE A 90 -2.46 -13.30 -13.39
CA PHE A 90 -2.69 -14.74 -13.33
C PHE A 90 -1.39 -15.55 -13.41
N ALA A 91 -0.42 -15.12 -14.20
CA ALA A 91 0.91 -15.72 -14.23
C ALA A 91 1.61 -15.62 -12.86
N GLN A 92 1.51 -14.47 -12.19
CA GLN A 92 2.03 -14.28 -10.83
C GLN A 92 1.38 -15.27 -9.84
N TRP A 93 0.05 -15.33 -9.81
CA TRP A 93 -0.68 -16.17 -8.86
C TRP A 93 -0.52 -17.68 -9.11
N GLN A 94 -0.13 -18.06 -10.31
CA GLN A 94 0.17 -19.44 -10.69
C GLN A 94 1.67 -19.79 -10.59
N GLY A 95 2.51 -18.82 -10.23
CA GLY A 95 3.96 -19.01 -10.14
C GLY A 95 4.63 -19.26 -11.49
N LYS A 96 4.23 -18.51 -12.53
CA LYS A 96 4.79 -18.60 -13.88
C LYS A 96 5.95 -17.61 -14.07
N ALA A 97 6.78 -17.87 -15.09
CA ALA A 97 7.96 -17.05 -15.40
C ALA A 97 7.60 -15.60 -15.79
N SER A 98 6.48 -15.38 -16.50
CA SER A 98 6.02 -14.05 -16.89
C SER A 98 5.38 -13.26 -15.74
N GLY A 99 5.17 -13.87 -14.57
CA GLY A 99 4.76 -13.20 -13.35
C GLY A 99 5.83 -12.22 -12.84
N PHE A 100 5.46 -11.37 -11.91
CA PHE A 100 6.35 -10.32 -11.39
C PHE A 100 7.56 -10.85 -10.63
N THR A 101 7.40 -12.02 -9.99
CA THR A 101 8.45 -12.69 -9.21
C THR A 101 9.10 -13.88 -9.94
N LYS A 102 8.80 -14.05 -11.22
CA LYS A 102 9.29 -15.17 -12.03
C LYS A 102 9.09 -16.54 -11.36
N GLY A 103 7.95 -16.71 -10.69
CA GLY A 103 7.57 -17.95 -10.00
C GLY A 103 8.13 -18.13 -8.58
N ARG A 104 8.97 -17.21 -8.07
CA ARG A 104 9.55 -17.33 -6.72
C ARG A 104 8.54 -17.11 -5.61
N ASP A 105 7.53 -16.30 -5.86
CA ASP A 105 6.41 -16.08 -4.96
C ASP A 105 5.08 -16.13 -5.73
N ARG A 106 4.01 -16.24 -5.01
CA ARG A 106 2.62 -16.26 -5.49
C ARG A 106 1.81 -15.24 -4.73
N SER A 107 0.50 -15.14 -5.01
CA SER A 107 -0.35 -14.15 -4.36
C SER A 107 0.11 -12.70 -4.64
N PHE A 108 0.02 -11.81 -3.67
CA PHE A 108 0.23 -10.37 -3.84
C PHE A 108 1.62 -9.88 -3.39
N HIS A 109 2.56 -10.79 -3.10
CA HIS A 109 3.91 -10.45 -2.65
C HIS A 109 4.79 -9.99 -3.83
N PHE A 110 4.42 -8.91 -4.46
CA PHE A 110 5.19 -8.29 -5.54
C PHE A 110 4.95 -6.79 -5.62
N GLY A 111 5.94 -6.08 -6.12
CA GLY A 111 5.84 -4.68 -6.48
C GLY A 111 6.10 -4.48 -7.96
N THR A 112 5.73 -3.31 -8.46
CA THR A 112 5.99 -2.94 -9.84
C THR A 112 6.14 -1.43 -9.99
N GLN A 113 7.34 -1.00 -10.36
CA GLN A 113 7.69 0.39 -10.59
C GLN A 113 6.87 1.01 -11.74
N ALA A 114 6.57 0.21 -12.76
CA ALA A 114 5.81 0.67 -13.92
C ALA A 114 4.39 1.14 -13.56
N TYR A 115 3.80 0.55 -12.52
CA TYR A 115 2.46 0.88 -12.02
C TYR A 115 2.47 1.63 -10.68
N LYS A 116 3.66 2.01 -10.19
CA LYS A 116 3.84 2.69 -8.90
C LYS A 116 3.23 1.93 -7.73
N ILE A 117 3.34 0.61 -7.76
CA ILE A 117 2.91 -0.27 -6.67
C ILE A 117 4.17 -0.77 -5.95
N VAL A 118 4.26 -0.50 -4.66
CA VAL A 118 5.29 -1.05 -3.79
C VAL A 118 4.82 -2.41 -3.27
N GLY A 119 5.70 -3.38 -3.26
CA GLY A 119 5.37 -4.75 -2.85
C GLY A 119 4.85 -4.81 -1.43
N MET A 120 3.86 -5.67 -1.23
CA MET A 120 3.33 -5.95 0.10
C MET A 120 4.40 -6.61 0.98
N ILE A 121 4.48 -6.17 2.22
CA ILE A 121 5.28 -6.81 3.28
C ILE A 121 4.33 -7.66 4.13
N SER A 122 4.62 -8.96 4.28
CA SER A 122 3.77 -9.88 5.05
C SER A 122 3.69 -9.54 6.53
N HIS A 123 4.77 -9.02 7.11
CA HIS A 123 4.77 -8.47 8.46
C HIS A 123 4.01 -7.15 8.44
N LEU A 124 3.02 -7.04 9.29
CA LEU A 124 2.22 -5.82 9.43
C LEU A 124 3.09 -4.73 10.06
N GLY A 125 2.93 -3.50 9.62
CA GLY A 125 3.63 -2.37 10.22
C GLY A 125 4.78 -1.81 9.36
N PRO A 126 5.84 -2.56 9.00
CA PRO A 126 7.02 -2.02 8.31
C PRO A 126 6.72 -1.24 7.01
N GLN A 127 5.67 -1.61 6.26
CA GLN A 127 5.29 -0.86 5.06
C GLN A 127 4.91 0.60 5.35
N LEU A 128 4.47 0.92 6.57
CA LEU A 128 4.11 2.28 6.95
C LEU A 128 5.35 3.19 6.96
N GLY A 129 6.45 2.70 7.55
CA GLY A 129 7.73 3.41 7.52
C GLY A 129 8.34 3.52 6.12
N VAL A 130 8.16 2.51 5.27
CA VAL A 130 8.57 2.59 3.86
C VAL A 130 7.78 3.68 3.13
N ALA A 131 6.48 3.83 3.41
CA ALA A 131 5.66 4.91 2.86
C ALA A 131 6.17 6.29 3.30
N ASP A 132 6.60 6.44 4.54
CA ASP A 132 7.22 7.67 5.06
C ASP A 132 8.50 8.01 4.30
N GLY A 133 9.36 7.03 4.05
CA GLY A 133 10.58 7.22 3.26
C GLY A 133 10.30 7.69 1.83
N ILE A 134 9.30 7.11 1.17
CA ILE A 134 8.87 7.53 -0.17
C ILE A 134 8.32 8.97 -0.13
N ALA A 135 7.48 9.28 0.83
CA ALA A 135 6.91 10.61 0.99
C ALA A 135 7.98 11.67 1.32
N LEU A 136 8.98 11.32 2.13
CA LEU A 136 10.15 12.17 2.37
C LEU A 136 10.90 12.46 1.07
N SER A 137 11.08 11.46 0.21
CA SER A 137 11.69 11.63 -1.11
C SER A 137 10.92 12.65 -1.95
N HIS A 138 9.57 12.64 -1.94
CA HIS A 138 8.78 13.64 -2.65
C HIS A 138 9.02 15.05 -2.13
N ILE A 139 9.10 15.24 -0.81
CA ILE A 139 9.43 16.55 -0.22
C ILE A 139 10.82 17.03 -0.64
N LEU A 140 11.84 16.17 -0.51
CA LEU A 140 13.21 16.52 -0.85
C LEU A 140 13.39 16.87 -2.33
N LYS A 141 12.66 16.19 -3.21
CA LYS A 141 12.62 16.46 -4.66
C LYS A 141 11.66 17.58 -5.05
N LYS A 142 10.93 18.17 -4.09
CA LYS A 142 9.92 19.22 -4.32
C LYS A 142 8.82 18.77 -5.29
N GLU A 143 8.42 17.52 -5.21
CA GLU A 143 7.36 16.93 -6.01
C GLU A 143 6.01 17.09 -5.29
N ALA A 144 4.99 17.59 -6.00
CA ALA A 144 3.63 17.69 -5.48
C ALA A 144 2.90 16.34 -5.57
N ARG A 145 3.42 15.33 -4.89
CA ARG A 145 2.95 13.94 -4.85
C ARG A 145 2.71 13.49 -3.44
N LEU A 146 1.92 12.44 -3.30
CA LEU A 146 1.70 11.74 -2.05
C LEU A 146 1.94 10.23 -2.21
N THR A 147 1.99 9.54 -1.08
CA THR A 147 2.04 8.08 -1.01
C THR A 147 0.83 7.58 -0.23
N ALA A 148 0.15 6.55 -0.73
CA ALA A 148 -0.91 5.88 0.02
C ALA A 148 -0.43 4.50 0.47
N VAL A 149 -0.70 4.15 1.73
CA VAL A 149 -0.34 2.86 2.30
C VAL A 149 -1.54 2.26 3.01
N PHE A 150 -1.79 0.97 2.77
CA PHE A 150 -2.87 0.23 3.40
C PHE A 150 -2.38 -0.59 4.58
N SER A 151 -3.21 -0.69 5.62
CA SER A 151 -3.08 -1.65 6.71
C SER A 151 -4.47 -2.08 7.18
N GLY A 152 -4.55 -3.24 7.85
CA GLY A 152 -5.75 -3.64 8.57
C GLY A 152 -5.75 -3.10 10.00
N GLU A 153 -6.91 -3.17 10.66
CA GLU A 153 -7.06 -2.74 12.05
C GLU A 153 -6.14 -3.50 13.01
N GLY A 154 -5.89 -4.80 12.75
CA GLY A 154 -4.96 -5.59 13.57
C GLY A 154 -3.53 -5.04 13.52
N GLY A 155 -3.07 -4.56 12.36
CA GLY A 155 -1.75 -3.94 12.19
C GLY A 155 -1.58 -2.62 12.95
N THR A 156 -2.65 -2.00 13.39
CA THR A 156 -2.57 -0.76 14.18
C THR A 156 -2.13 -0.96 15.63
N SER A 157 -1.95 -2.21 16.06
CA SER A 157 -1.41 -2.55 17.38
C SER A 157 0.11 -2.78 17.35
N GLU A 158 0.72 -2.81 16.17
CA GLU A 158 2.17 -2.95 15.99
C GLU A 158 2.89 -1.65 16.37
N GLY A 159 4.12 -1.77 16.90
CA GLY A 159 4.96 -0.62 17.24
C GLY A 159 5.25 0.26 16.03
N ASP A 160 5.55 -0.34 14.87
CA ASP A 160 5.80 0.34 13.60
C ASP A 160 4.66 1.30 13.20
N PHE A 161 3.39 0.96 13.49
CA PHE A 161 2.26 1.84 13.24
C PHE A 161 2.41 3.16 14.00
N HIS A 162 2.70 3.07 15.29
CA HIS A 162 2.81 4.26 16.16
C HIS A 162 4.01 5.11 15.79
N GLU A 163 5.13 4.49 15.48
CA GLU A 163 6.36 5.19 15.11
C GLU A 163 6.23 5.87 13.75
N ALA A 164 5.67 5.19 12.73
CA ALA A 164 5.46 5.76 11.42
C ALA A 164 4.53 6.97 11.45
N LEU A 165 3.38 6.86 12.12
CA LEU A 165 2.45 8.00 12.24
C LEU A 165 3.11 9.19 12.93
N ASN A 166 3.90 8.95 13.97
CA ASN A 166 4.62 10.01 14.69
C ASN A 166 5.66 10.68 13.78
N VAL A 167 6.49 9.91 13.08
CA VAL A 167 7.50 10.45 12.15
C VAL A 167 6.83 11.24 11.01
N ALA A 168 5.80 10.67 10.40
CA ALA A 168 5.05 11.36 9.34
C ALA A 168 4.49 12.70 9.81
N SER A 169 3.96 12.75 11.03
CA SER A 169 3.43 13.98 11.61
C SER A 169 4.52 15.02 11.87
N VAL A 170 5.61 14.63 12.54
CA VAL A 170 6.74 15.53 12.86
C VAL A 170 7.37 16.12 11.61
N TRP A 171 7.46 15.35 10.53
CA TRP A 171 8.07 15.79 9.28
C TRP A 171 7.09 16.32 8.24
N ASN A 172 5.78 16.35 8.54
CA ASN A 172 4.72 16.75 7.63
C ASN A 172 4.76 15.99 6.30
N LEU A 173 4.91 14.66 6.37
CA LEU A 173 5.04 13.83 5.18
C LEU A 173 3.69 13.66 4.46
N PRO A 174 3.64 13.74 3.12
CA PRO A 174 2.41 13.57 2.35
C PRO A 174 2.03 12.08 2.24
N VAL A 175 1.57 11.47 3.33
CA VAL A 175 1.15 10.07 3.41
C VAL A 175 -0.34 9.99 3.72
N LEU A 176 -1.06 9.12 3.01
CA LEU A 176 -2.40 8.67 3.37
C LEU A 176 -2.29 7.28 4.00
N PHE A 177 -2.48 7.20 5.30
CA PHE A 177 -2.56 5.94 6.04
C PHE A 177 -3.99 5.40 5.93
N CYS A 178 -4.20 4.41 5.09
CA CYS A 178 -5.50 3.82 4.78
C CYS A 178 -5.72 2.57 5.63
N ILE A 179 -6.50 2.67 6.69
CA ILE A 179 -6.77 1.56 7.60
C ILE A 179 -8.12 0.94 7.30
N GLU A 180 -8.11 -0.31 6.82
CA GLU A 180 -9.31 -1.11 6.59
C GLU A 180 -9.76 -1.76 7.90
N ASN A 181 -10.68 -1.11 8.61
CA ASN A 181 -11.27 -1.66 9.83
C ASN A 181 -12.40 -2.62 9.46
N ASN A 182 -12.04 -3.89 9.32
CA ASN A 182 -12.95 -4.97 8.90
C ASN A 182 -13.48 -5.81 10.07
N GLY A 183 -13.22 -5.40 11.30
CA GLY A 183 -13.74 -6.00 12.54
C GLY A 183 -12.90 -7.11 13.15
N TYR A 184 -11.91 -7.66 12.41
CA TYR A 184 -11.15 -8.82 12.88
C TYR A 184 -9.69 -8.81 12.41
N GLY A 185 -8.76 -8.75 13.36
CA GLY A 185 -7.35 -9.10 13.13
C GLY A 185 -7.19 -10.63 13.16
N LEU A 186 -7.05 -11.28 12.00
CA LEU A 186 -7.18 -12.75 11.87
C LEU A 186 -8.57 -13.21 12.33
N SER A 187 -8.69 -13.82 13.51
CA SER A 187 -9.94 -14.20 14.18
C SER A 187 -10.23 -13.39 15.45
N THR A 188 -9.30 -12.50 15.83
CA THR A 188 -9.44 -11.68 17.05
C THR A 188 -10.30 -10.45 16.74
N PRO A 189 -11.42 -10.26 17.43
CA PRO A 189 -12.28 -9.10 17.21
C PRO A 189 -11.60 -7.81 17.67
N THR A 190 -11.99 -6.68 17.10
CA THR A 190 -11.40 -5.37 17.42
C THR A 190 -11.48 -4.99 18.88
N ALA A 191 -12.50 -5.43 19.61
CA ALA A 191 -12.66 -5.20 21.05
C ALA A 191 -11.53 -5.84 21.89
N GLU A 192 -10.82 -6.83 21.35
CA GLU A 192 -9.65 -7.47 21.96
C GLU A 192 -8.33 -6.93 21.41
N GLN A 193 -8.38 -6.03 20.43
CA GLN A 193 -7.19 -5.41 19.80
C GLN A 193 -6.89 -4.03 20.38
N TYR A 194 -7.93 -3.22 20.62
CA TYR A 194 -7.79 -1.85 21.12
C TYR A 194 -9.08 -1.37 21.80
N ASN A 195 -8.95 -0.35 22.65
CA ASN A 195 -10.05 0.18 23.46
C ASN A 195 -10.60 1.54 22.96
N CYS A 196 -10.00 2.16 21.95
CA CYS A 196 -10.56 3.38 21.37
C CYS A 196 -11.79 3.04 20.51
N GLU A 197 -12.78 3.94 20.46
CA GLU A 197 -13.99 3.75 19.66
C GLU A 197 -13.68 3.68 18.17
N HIS A 198 -12.76 4.55 17.72
CA HIS A 198 -12.30 4.61 16.35
C HIS A 198 -10.78 4.66 16.29
N ILE A 199 -10.18 3.97 15.32
CA ILE A 199 -8.73 4.06 15.04
C ILE A 199 -8.37 5.50 14.63
N ALA A 200 -9.27 6.17 13.92
CA ALA A 200 -9.11 7.58 13.55
C ALA A 200 -8.89 8.51 14.76
N ASP A 201 -9.39 8.16 15.95
CA ASP A 201 -9.18 8.97 17.16
C ASP A 201 -7.72 9.03 17.58
N ARG A 202 -6.91 8.03 17.22
CA ARG A 202 -5.47 8.02 17.50
C ARG A 202 -4.74 9.14 16.77
N GLY A 203 -5.27 9.62 15.62
CA GLY A 203 -4.70 10.73 14.87
C GLY A 203 -4.52 12.00 15.71
N LYS A 204 -5.45 12.26 16.64
CA LYS A 204 -5.36 13.40 17.57
C LYS A 204 -4.12 13.33 18.46
N GLY A 205 -3.72 12.13 18.88
CA GLY A 205 -2.53 11.93 19.72
C GLY A 205 -1.22 12.26 18.99
N TYR A 206 -1.21 12.20 17.66
CA TYR A 206 -0.06 12.57 16.83
C TYR A 206 -0.18 13.99 16.23
N GLY A 207 -1.25 14.74 16.57
CA GLY A 207 -1.52 16.04 15.92
C GLY A 207 -1.86 15.92 14.43
N MET A 208 -2.39 14.78 14.02
CA MET A 208 -2.65 14.42 12.62
C MET A 208 -4.13 14.57 12.26
N GLU A 209 -4.40 15.04 11.04
CA GLU A 209 -5.75 15.00 10.46
C GLU A 209 -6.21 13.54 10.32
N SER A 210 -7.45 13.26 10.72
CA SER A 210 -8.02 11.92 10.63
C SER A 210 -9.50 11.93 10.24
N HIS A 211 -9.93 10.87 9.53
CA HIS A 211 -11.30 10.73 9.05
C HIS A 211 -11.80 9.30 9.19
N ILE A 212 -13.09 9.17 9.51
CA ILE A 212 -13.86 7.93 9.43
C ILE A 212 -14.66 7.97 8.13
N ILE A 213 -14.59 6.90 7.36
CA ILE A 213 -15.21 6.78 6.04
C ILE A 213 -16.01 5.47 5.99
N GLU A 214 -17.24 5.51 5.45
CA GLU A 214 -17.99 4.30 5.15
C GLU A 214 -17.33 3.55 4.00
N GLY A 215 -16.56 2.54 4.32
CA GLY A 215 -15.68 1.84 3.38
C GLY A 215 -16.43 1.08 2.27
N ASN A 216 -17.71 0.79 2.45
CA ASN A 216 -18.54 0.13 1.45
C ASN A 216 -19.30 1.11 0.55
N ASN A 217 -19.22 2.42 0.82
CA ASN A 217 -19.80 3.45 -0.04
C ASN A 217 -18.71 4.01 -0.99
N ILE A 218 -18.66 3.50 -2.21
CA ILE A 218 -17.63 3.87 -3.19
C ILE A 218 -17.57 5.37 -3.50
N LEU A 219 -18.73 6.07 -3.52
CA LEU A 219 -18.74 7.51 -3.80
C LEU A 219 -18.22 8.33 -2.62
N GLU A 220 -18.46 7.87 -1.39
CA GLU A 220 -17.88 8.49 -0.20
C GLU A 220 -16.36 8.29 -0.17
N VAL A 221 -15.90 7.04 -0.35
CA VAL A 221 -14.47 6.72 -0.40
C VAL A 221 -13.77 7.59 -1.44
N TYR A 222 -14.23 7.52 -2.71
CA TYR A 222 -13.61 8.28 -3.79
C TYR A 222 -13.62 9.79 -3.54
N SER A 223 -14.77 10.35 -3.16
CA SER A 223 -14.91 11.80 -3.04
C SER A 223 -14.09 12.38 -1.88
N LYS A 224 -14.12 11.72 -0.71
CA LYS A 224 -13.33 12.15 0.46
C LYS A 224 -11.84 12.02 0.18
N VAL A 225 -11.39 10.85 -0.31
CA VAL A 225 -9.97 10.63 -0.60
C VAL A 225 -9.46 11.58 -1.68
N ASN A 226 -10.22 11.80 -2.76
CA ASN A 226 -9.85 12.75 -3.81
C ASN A 226 -9.72 14.20 -3.29
N GLY A 227 -10.63 14.63 -2.42
CA GLY A 227 -10.57 15.93 -1.77
C GLY A 227 -9.33 16.08 -0.88
N ILE A 228 -9.08 15.08 -0.04
CA ILE A 228 -7.92 15.03 0.86
C ILE A 228 -6.62 14.98 0.05
N ALA A 229 -6.53 14.12 -0.95
CA ALA A 229 -5.35 14.00 -1.80
C ALA A 229 -5.00 15.32 -2.51
N LYS A 230 -5.99 16.02 -3.06
CA LYS A 230 -5.81 17.35 -3.64
C LYS A 230 -5.26 18.37 -2.63
N SER A 231 -5.73 18.31 -1.38
CA SER A 231 -5.27 19.18 -0.30
C SER A 231 -3.85 18.83 0.14
N VAL A 232 -3.53 17.54 0.30
CA VAL A 232 -2.21 17.05 0.72
C VAL A 232 -1.13 17.37 -0.31
N ARG A 233 -1.44 17.30 -1.62
CA ARG A 233 -0.49 17.70 -2.68
C ARG A 233 -0.12 19.20 -2.60
N LYS A 234 -1.04 20.04 -2.14
CA LYS A 234 -0.79 21.50 -1.97
C LYS A 234 -0.11 21.83 -0.65
N ASN A 235 -0.52 21.14 0.41
CA ASN A 235 -0.02 21.34 1.76
C ASN A 235 0.38 19.96 2.32
N PRO A 236 1.64 19.55 2.13
CA PRO A 236 2.12 18.25 2.56
C PRO A 236 1.86 18.01 4.06
N ARG A 237 1.19 16.92 4.37
CA ARG A 237 0.91 16.44 5.71
C ARG A 237 0.38 15.02 5.68
N PRO A 238 0.56 14.23 6.74
CA PRO A 238 -0.05 12.93 6.83
C PRO A 238 -1.54 13.00 7.18
N VAL A 239 -2.31 12.02 6.71
CA VAL A 239 -3.73 11.88 7.05
C VAL A 239 -4.03 10.43 7.38
N LEU A 240 -4.70 10.18 8.51
CA LEU A 240 -5.16 8.87 8.93
C LEU A 240 -6.61 8.66 8.47
N LEU A 241 -6.84 7.65 7.65
CA LEU A 241 -8.14 7.31 7.08
C LEU A 241 -8.58 5.94 7.62
N GLU A 242 -9.63 5.93 8.42
CA GLU A 242 -10.27 4.69 8.88
C GLU A 242 -11.47 4.38 7.99
N PHE A 243 -11.39 3.27 7.26
CA PHE A 243 -12.49 2.77 6.43
C PHE A 243 -13.26 1.70 7.19
N LYS A 244 -14.51 1.99 7.56
CA LYS A 244 -15.40 1.01 8.19
C LYS A 244 -15.90 0.04 7.13
N THR A 245 -15.56 -1.21 7.30
CA THR A 245 -15.91 -2.29 6.36
C THR A 245 -16.03 -3.61 7.09
N PHE A 246 -16.15 -4.71 6.36
CA PHE A 246 -16.19 -6.04 6.93
C PHE A 246 -15.61 -7.09 5.98
N ARG A 247 -14.85 -8.01 6.54
CA ARG A 247 -14.30 -9.14 5.81
C ARG A 247 -15.32 -10.28 5.73
N ARG A 248 -15.98 -10.43 4.59
CA ARG A 248 -17.03 -11.45 4.37
C ARG A 248 -16.48 -12.89 4.19
N ARG A 249 -15.19 -13.05 4.02
CA ARG A 249 -14.51 -14.34 3.86
C ARG A 249 -13.54 -14.59 5.01
N GLY A 250 -12.98 -15.78 5.12
CA GLY A 250 -11.92 -16.05 6.09
C GLY A 250 -10.70 -15.13 5.91
N HIS A 251 -9.82 -15.09 6.90
CA HIS A 251 -8.56 -14.37 6.75
C HIS A 251 -7.79 -14.86 5.52
N GLU A 252 -7.64 -16.14 5.40
CA GLU A 252 -7.37 -16.92 4.20
C GLU A 252 -8.58 -17.81 3.93
N GLU A 253 -8.84 -18.20 2.70
CA GLU A 253 -10.02 -19.01 2.37
C GLU A 253 -10.06 -20.35 3.14
N ALA A 254 -8.92 -20.95 3.46
CA ALA A 254 -8.84 -22.17 4.27
C ALA A 254 -9.23 -21.96 5.74
N SER A 255 -9.15 -20.72 6.27
CA SER A 255 -9.47 -20.42 7.68
C SER A 255 -10.96 -20.49 8.00
N GLY A 256 -11.82 -20.27 7.00
CA GLY A 256 -13.27 -20.19 7.19
C GLY A 256 -13.73 -18.99 8.03
N THR A 257 -15.02 -18.99 8.40
CA THR A 257 -15.68 -17.87 9.11
C THR A 257 -16.51 -18.31 10.32
N LYS A 258 -16.29 -19.51 10.85
CA LYS A 258 -17.09 -20.08 11.93
C LYS A 258 -17.12 -19.25 13.23
N TYR A 259 -16.11 -18.40 13.43
CA TYR A 259 -16.01 -17.51 14.59
C TYR A 259 -16.81 -16.21 14.43
N VAL A 260 -17.40 -15.97 13.26
CA VAL A 260 -18.18 -14.75 12.98
C VAL A 260 -19.66 -15.06 13.21
N PRO A 261 -20.39 -14.25 13.99
CA PRO A 261 -21.84 -14.40 14.16
C PRO A 261 -22.61 -14.25 12.83
N ASP A 262 -23.59 -15.11 12.60
CA ASP A 262 -24.39 -15.09 11.36
C ASP A 262 -25.12 -13.77 11.14
N GLU A 263 -25.63 -13.14 12.19
CA GLU A 263 -26.30 -11.84 12.12
C GLU A 263 -25.38 -10.74 11.60
N LEU A 264 -24.11 -10.79 11.98
CA LEU A 264 -23.09 -9.84 11.51
C LEU A 264 -22.80 -10.06 10.02
N MET A 265 -22.70 -11.33 9.60
CA MET A 265 -22.52 -11.68 8.18
C MET A 265 -23.69 -11.18 7.34
N GLN A 266 -24.93 -11.39 7.78
CA GLN A 266 -26.13 -10.93 7.07
C GLN A 266 -26.19 -9.39 6.99
N THR A 267 -25.81 -8.70 8.08
CA THR A 267 -25.74 -7.23 8.12
C THR A 267 -24.79 -6.69 7.05
N TRP A 268 -23.62 -7.30 6.91
CA TRP A 268 -22.63 -6.86 5.93
C TRP A 268 -22.88 -7.40 4.51
N GLU A 269 -23.64 -8.47 4.38
CA GLU A 269 -24.16 -8.90 3.08
C GLU A 269 -25.13 -7.87 2.51
N PHE A 270 -26.03 -7.33 3.34
CA PHE A 270 -26.93 -6.23 2.96
C PHE A 270 -26.14 -4.96 2.56
N LYS A 271 -24.96 -4.74 3.13
CA LYS A 271 -24.04 -3.64 2.79
C LYS A 271 -23.04 -3.98 1.67
N ASP A 272 -23.34 -4.94 0.79
CA ASP A 272 -22.44 -5.25 -0.32
C ASP A 272 -22.21 -4.02 -1.21
N PRO A 273 -20.93 -3.60 -1.45
CA PRO A 273 -20.63 -2.36 -2.15
C PRO A 273 -21.06 -2.39 -3.60
N ILE A 274 -20.98 -3.53 -4.27
CA ILE A 274 -21.29 -3.67 -5.69
C ILE A 274 -22.80 -3.70 -5.91
N ALA A 275 -23.51 -4.57 -5.22
CA ALA A 275 -24.97 -4.72 -5.37
C ALA A 275 -25.71 -3.42 -5.06
N ASN A 276 -25.30 -2.71 -4.00
CA ASN A 276 -25.92 -1.45 -3.63
C ASN A 276 -25.62 -0.32 -4.62
N PHE A 277 -24.40 -0.27 -5.12
CA PHE A 277 -24.03 0.77 -6.10
C PHE A 277 -24.63 0.50 -7.47
N GLU A 278 -24.70 -0.76 -7.90
CA GLU A 278 -25.43 -1.17 -9.13
C GLU A 278 -26.90 -0.74 -9.08
N ALA A 279 -27.59 -1.04 -7.99
CA ALA A 279 -28.98 -0.63 -7.81
C ALA A 279 -29.17 0.91 -7.85
N TYR A 280 -28.23 1.65 -7.26
CA TYR A 280 -28.23 3.11 -7.33
C TYR A 280 -28.03 3.62 -8.76
N LEU A 281 -27.04 3.10 -9.49
CA LEU A 281 -26.73 3.53 -10.86
C LEU A 281 -27.91 3.30 -11.83
N ILE A 282 -28.59 2.17 -11.67
CA ILE A 282 -29.79 1.85 -12.46
C ILE A 282 -30.91 2.85 -12.12
N LYS A 283 -31.17 3.07 -10.84
CA LYS A 283 -32.21 3.98 -10.36
C LYS A 283 -32.02 5.41 -10.86
N GLU A 284 -30.79 5.91 -10.83
CA GLU A 284 -30.45 7.28 -11.28
C GLU A 284 -30.26 7.39 -12.82
N GLY A 285 -30.46 6.28 -13.54
CA GLY A 285 -30.26 6.26 -15.00
C GLY A 285 -28.82 6.61 -15.42
N ALA A 286 -27.87 6.32 -14.57
CA ALA A 286 -26.44 6.49 -14.90
C ALA A 286 -25.92 5.34 -15.75
N ILE A 287 -26.38 4.13 -15.49
CA ILE A 287 -26.11 2.92 -16.27
C ILE A 287 -27.42 2.12 -16.40
N ASN A 288 -27.65 1.48 -17.53
CA ASN A 288 -28.77 0.57 -17.74
C ASN A 288 -28.36 -0.91 -17.63
N SER A 289 -29.33 -1.81 -17.52
CA SER A 289 -29.11 -3.25 -17.39
C SER A 289 -28.32 -3.84 -18.57
N GLU A 290 -28.50 -3.33 -19.77
CA GLU A 290 -27.76 -3.81 -20.95
C GLU A 290 -26.28 -3.46 -20.87
N LYS A 291 -25.95 -2.25 -20.39
CA LYS A 291 -24.56 -1.83 -20.18
C LYS A 291 -23.88 -2.66 -19.07
N ILE A 292 -24.61 -3.03 -18.01
CA ILE A 292 -24.12 -3.93 -16.97
C ILE A 292 -23.81 -5.31 -17.53
N LYS A 293 -24.71 -5.89 -18.35
CA LYS A 293 -24.47 -7.16 -19.01
C LYS A 293 -23.25 -7.11 -19.93
N GLN A 294 -23.10 -6.03 -20.69
CA GLN A 294 -21.94 -5.80 -21.54
C GLN A 294 -20.65 -5.77 -20.71
N MET A 295 -20.61 -5.00 -19.62
CA MET A 295 -19.44 -4.93 -18.72
C MET A 295 -19.08 -6.31 -18.15
N ARG A 296 -20.07 -7.09 -17.70
CA ARG A 296 -19.85 -8.45 -17.20
C ARG A 296 -19.28 -9.38 -18.26
N SER A 297 -19.79 -9.29 -19.51
CA SER A 297 -19.29 -10.08 -20.64
C SER A 297 -17.83 -9.71 -20.97
N GLU A 298 -17.54 -8.44 -21.07
CA GLU A 298 -16.20 -7.90 -21.33
C GLU A 298 -15.18 -8.36 -20.28
N ILE A 299 -15.53 -8.23 -19.00
CA ILE A 299 -14.67 -8.68 -17.89
C ILE A 299 -14.49 -10.20 -17.93
N SER A 300 -15.55 -10.96 -18.21
CA SER A 300 -15.48 -12.42 -18.29
C SER A 300 -14.56 -12.89 -19.41
N GLU A 301 -14.61 -12.25 -20.56
CA GLU A 301 -13.73 -12.54 -21.70
C GLU A 301 -12.27 -12.20 -21.38
N GLU A 302 -12.01 -11.04 -20.75
CA GLU A 302 -10.67 -10.65 -20.32
C GLU A 302 -10.09 -11.65 -19.30
N ILE A 303 -10.90 -12.11 -18.33
CA ILE A 303 -10.52 -13.13 -17.36
C ILE A 303 -10.18 -14.45 -18.04
N GLN A 304 -11.03 -14.92 -18.94
CA GLN A 304 -10.82 -16.20 -19.64
C GLN A 304 -9.56 -16.15 -20.51
N THR A 305 -9.37 -15.09 -21.27
CA THR A 305 -8.20 -14.88 -22.12
C THR A 305 -6.92 -14.83 -21.28
N GLY A 306 -6.91 -14.02 -20.23
CA GLY A 306 -5.76 -13.89 -19.36
C GLY A 306 -5.38 -15.20 -18.65
N LEU A 307 -6.38 -15.98 -18.20
CA LEU A 307 -6.16 -17.29 -17.61
C LEU A 307 -5.60 -18.28 -18.61
N GLN A 308 -6.17 -18.36 -19.82
CA GLN A 308 -5.71 -19.28 -20.86
C GLN A 308 -4.25 -19.02 -21.20
N LEU A 309 -3.86 -17.77 -21.36
CA LEU A 309 -2.48 -17.39 -21.65
C LEU A 309 -1.54 -17.82 -20.50
N ALA A 310 -1.92 -17.52 -19.25
CA ALA A 310 -1.11 -17.89 -18.09
C ALA A 310 -1.02 -19.41 -17.88
N PHE A 311 -2.11 -20.18 -18.08
CA PHE A 311 -2.11 -21.63 -17.93
C PHE A 311 -1.28 -22.34 -19.00
N ASN A 312 -1.23 -21.80 -20.22
CA ASN A 312 -0.45 -22.38 -21.33
C ASN A 312 1.06 -22.13 -21.19
N GLU A 313 1.46 -21.24 -20.27
CA GLU A 313 2.87 -21.00 -20.00
C GLU A 313 3.51 -22.19 -19.29
N ALA A 314 4.73 -22.56 -19.68
CA ALA A 314 5.47 -23.67 -19.10
C ALA A 314 5.70 -23.44 -17.59
N ALA A 315 5.89 -24.53 -16.85
CA ALA A 315 6.31 -24.47 -15.47
C ALA A 315 7.73 -23.88 -15.38
N VAL A 316 7.97 -23.10 -14.30
CA VAL A 316 9.31 -22.57 -14.03
C VAL A 316 10.24 -23.69 -13.62
N THR A 317 11.40 -23.77 -14.25
CA THR A 317 12.50 -24.65 -13.85
C THR A 317 13.52 -23.84 -13.06
N ALA A 318 13.91 -24.34 -11.89
CA ALA A 318 14.94 -23.70 -11.09
C ALA A 318 16.29 -23.73 -11.81
N ASP A 319 16.96 -22.58 -11.85
CA ASP A 319 18.30 -22.41 -12.40
C ASP A 319 19.11 -21.48 -11.50
N LEU A 320 20.18 -22.00 -10.90
CA LEU A 320 20.98 -21.27 -9.92
C LEU A 320 21.63 -20.02 -10.50
N GLU A 321 22.06 -20.05 -11.74
CA GLU A 321 22.70 -18.89 -12.37
C GLU A 321 21.71 -17.73 -12.54
N THR A 322 20.48 -18.04 -12.99
CA THR A 322 19.38 -17.08 -13.09
C THR A 322 18.97 -16.56 -11.71
N GLU A 323 18.89 -17.44 -10.71
CA GLU A 323 18.55 -17.03 -9.34
C GLU A 323 19.55 -16.00 -8.79
N LEU A 324 20.84 -16.29 -8.90
CA LEU A 324 21.91 -15.37 -8.42
C LEU A 324 21.91 -14.04 -9.18
N LYS A 325 21.73 -14.07 -10.50
CA LYS A 325 21.65 -12.83 -11.31
C LYS A 325 20.46 -11.96 -10.95
N ASP A 326 19.34 -12.55 -10.58
CA ASP A 326 18.13 -11.79 -10.22
C ASP A 326 18.17 -11.24 -8.78
N VAL A 327 18.94 -11.86 -7.87
CA VAL A 327 19.11 -11.38 -6.49
C VAL A 327 20.13 -10.26 -6.42
N TYR A 328 21.23 -10.37 -7.15
CA TYR A 328 22.33 -9.44 -7.08
C TYR A 328 22.40 -8.62 -8.37
N LYS A 329 22.35 -7.28 -8.22
CA LYS A 329 22.68 -6.38 -9.32
C LYS A 329 24.16 -6.55 -9.66
N LEU A 330 24.47 -6.75 -10.94
CA LEU A 330 25.85 -6.72 -11.40
C LEU A 330 26.49 -5.38 -11.00
N PHE A 331 27.53 -5.47 -10.21
CA PHE A 331 28.32 -4.34 -9.76
C PHE A 331 29.75 -4.49 -10.28
N ASN A 332 30.17 -3.54 -11.09
CA ASN A 332 31.56 -3.44 -11.49
C ASN A 332 32.30 -2.68 -10.40
N PHE A 333 33.04 -3.40 -9.58
CA PHE A 333 33.92 -2.78 -8.59
C PHE A 333 35.00 -1.98 -9.33
N GLN A 334 35.03 -0.68 -9.07
CA GLN A 334 36.15 0.17 -9.50
C GLN A 334 37.02 0.39 -8.26
N GLU A 335 38.20 -0.22 -8.31
CA GLU A 335 39.19 0.00 -7.28
C GLU A 335 39.71 1.42 -7.39
N THR A 336 39.51 2.22 -6.34
CA THR A 336 40.11 3.56 -6.26
C THR A 336 41.36 3.46 -5.46
N THR A 337 42.51 3.65 -6.14
CA THR A 337 43.80 3.68 -5.46
C THR A 337 43.88 4.93 -4.58
N PRO A 338 44.21 4.80 -3.28
CA PRO A 338 44.42 5.95 -2.41
C PRO A 338 45.51 6.86 -2.98
N LYS A 339 45.39 8.18 -2.80
CA LYS A 339 46.47 9.11 -3.09
C LYS A 339 47.67 8.78 -2.22
N ILE A 340 48.86 9.05 -2.74
CA ILE A 340 50.13 8.71 -2.07
C ILE A 340 50.34 9.53 -0.79
N GLU A 341 49.79 10.73 -0.75
CA GLU A 341 49.83 11.57 0.45
C GLU A 341 48.81 11.06 1.49
N THR A 342 49.31 10.56 2.58
CA THR A 342 48.52 10.11 3.73
C THR A 342 48.70 11.06 4.89
N VAL A 343 47.62 11.28 5.64
CA VAL A 343 47.63 12.11 6.85
C VAL A 343 47.29 11.21 8.03
N GLU A 344 48.03 11.32 9.10
CA GLU A 344 47.74 10.67 10.38
C GLU A 344 46.61 11.43 11.08
N GLN A 345 45.48 10.76 11.32
CA GLN A 345 44.32 11.35 12.01
C GLN A 345 43.59 10.31 12.86
N ARG A 346 42.75 10.78 13.77
CA ARG A 346 41.92 9.86 14.57
C ARG A 346 40.86 9.20 13.64
N PHE A 347 40.51 7.97 13.93
CA PHE A 347 39.53 7.24 13.14
C PHE A 347 38.16 7.96 13.06
N VAL A 348 37.74 8.60 14.17
CA VAL A 348 36.50 9.39 14.20
C VAL A 348 36.54 10.60 13.24
N ASP A 349 37.69 11.25 13.10
CA ASP A 349 37.86 12.38 12.17
C ASP A 349 37.85 11.90 10.73
N ALA A 350 38.45 10.74 10.46
CA ALA A 350 38.41 10.11 9.15
C ALA A 350 36.99 9.73 8.71
N ILE A 351 36.14 9.25 9.65
CA ILE A 351 34.73 8.97 9.37
C ILE A 351 33.98 10.27 9.05
N SER A 352 34.18 11.32 9.85
CA SER A 352 33.55 12.62 9.62
C SER A 352 33.94 13.21 8.26
N GLU A 353 35.24 13.18 7.92
CA GLU A 353 35.71 13.65 6.63
C GLU A 353 35.16 12.83 5.46
N GLY A 354 35.14 11.50 5.57
CA GLY A 354 34.58 10.61 4.56
C GLY A 354 33.07 10.86 4.32
N LEU A 355 32.30 11.07 5.37
CA LEU A 355 30.89 11.45 5.26
C LEU A 355 30.71 12.81 4.60
N LYS A 356 31.54 13.79 4.97
CA LYS A 356 31.51 15.12 4.37
C LYS A 356 31.79 15.05 2.88
N GLN A 357 32.86 14.37 2.47
CA GLN A 357 33.20 14.16 1.06
C GLN A 357 32.06 13.44 0.29
N ALA A 358 31.45 12.42 0.89
CA ALA A 358 30.32 11.74 0.28
C ALA A 358 29.12 12.67 0.08
N MET A 359 28.81 13.52 1.06
CA MET A 359 27.72 14.51 0.94
C MET A 359 28.02 15.63 -0.05
N GLU A 360 29.27 16.02 -0.23
CA GLU A 360 29.71 16.96 -1.27
C GLU A 360 29.59 16.35 -2.66
N MET A 361 29.96 15.07 -2.80
CA MET A 361 29.94 14.33 -4.06
C MET A 361 28.51 13.92 -4.50
N HIS A 362 27.65 13.57 -3.54
CA HIS A 362 26.29 13.06 -3.78
C HIS A 362 25.25 14.04 -3.22
N GLN A 363 24.67 14.83 -4.10
CA GLN A 363 23.69 15.87 -3.72
C GLN A 363 22.37 15.30 -3.16
N ASP A 364 22.07 14.05 -3.46
CA ASP A 364 20.90 13.31 -3.01
C ASP A 364 21.14 12.49 -1.73
N LEU A 365 22.38 12.47 -1.21
CA LEU A 365 22.70 11.82 0.07
C LEU A 365 22.07 12.57 1.24
N VAL A 366 21.34 11.84 2.07
CA VAL A 366 20.69 12.33 3.29
C VAL A 366 21.18 11.51 4.48
N LEU A 367 21.65 12.19 5.51
CA LEU A 367 21.97 11.60 6.80
C LEU A 367 20.78 11.80 7.75
N MET A 368 20.34 10.73 8.39
CA MET A 368 19.29 10.80 9.40
C MET A 368 19.63 9.90 10.59
N GLY A 369 19.30 10.36 11.77
CA GLY A 369 19.54 9.62 13.02
C GLY A 369 19.24 10.48 14.23
N GLN A 370 19.42 9.90 15.41
CA GLN A 370 19.22 10.63 16.66
C GLN A 370 20.39 11.57 16.90
N ASP A 371 20.08 12.82 17.24
CA ASP A 371 21.03 13.87 17.65
C ASP A 371 22.15 14.20 16.64
N ILE A 372 22.01 13.79 15.37
CA ILE A 372 23.06 13.98 14.36
C ILE A 372 23.07 15.36 13.71
N ALA A 373 21.99 16.15 13.87
CA ALA A 373 21.89 17.47 13.27
C ALA A 373 22.68 18.50 14.10
N GLU A 374 22.03 19.38 14.83
CA GLU A 374 22.64 20.51 15.52
C GLU A 374 23.64 20.09 16.62
N TYR A 375 23.38 18.94 17.27
CA TYR A 375 24.30 18.41 18.28
C TYR A 375 25.57 17.79 17.69
N GLY A 376 25.52 17.32 16.44
CA GLY A 376 26.66 16.71 15.73
C GLY A 376 26.90 15.23 16.03
N GLY A 377 25.91 14.54 16.61
CA GLY A 377 25.96 13.11 16.87
C GLY A 377 26.90 12.67 17.99
N VAL A 378 26.92 11.36 18.25
CA VAL A 378 27.87 10.73 19.16
C VAL A 378 29.30 10.96 18.63
N PHE A 379 30.21 11.35 19.50
CA PHE A 379 31.59 11.69 19.13
C PHE A 379 31.77 12.87 18.18
N LYS A 380 30.72 13.67 17.96
CA LYS A 380 30.75 14.88 17.10
C LYS A 380 31.10 14.61 15.64
N ILE A 381 30.75 13.45 15.12
CA ILE A 381 31.06 13.04 13.74
C ILE A 381 30.40 13.96 12.70
N THR A 382 29.19 14.46 12.99
CA THR A 382 28.43 15.32 12.06
C THR A 382 28.34 16.78 12.52
N GLU A 383 29.23 17.20 13.42
CA GLU A 383 29.29 18.60 13.87
C GLU A 383 29.57 19.54 12.70
N GLY A 384 28.79 20.62 12.59
CA GLY A 384 28.88 21.57 11.47
C GLY A 384 28.24 21.11 10.13
N PHE A 385 27.69 19.91 10.06
CA PHE A 385 27.10 19.40 8.82
C PHE A 385 25.78 20.09 8.48
N VAL A 386 25.01 20.52 9.48
CA VAL A 386 23.76 21.26 9.25
C VAL A 386 24.05 22.58 8.56
N GLU A 387 25.10 23.28 8.99
CA GLU A 387 25.52 24.57 8.40
C GLU A 387 26.00 24.39 6.96
N LEU A 388 26.69 23.29 6.65
CA LEU A 388 27.23 23.01 5.33
C LEU A 388 26.16 22.51 4.34
N PHE A 389 25.30 21.58 4.77
CA PHE A 389 24.41 20.81 3.90
C PHE A 389 22.93 21.10 4.11
N GLY A 390 22.59 21.82 5.18
CA GLY A 390 21.22 22.16 5.55
C GLY A 390 20.46 21.04 6.27
N LYS A 391 19.48 21.45 7.06
CA LYS A 391 18.65 20.55 7.89
C LYS A 391 17.80 19.56 7.08
N ALA A 392 17.57 19.82 5.79
CA ALA A 392 16.87 18.90 4.91
C ALA A 392 17.70 17.63 4.63
N ARG A 393 19.03 17.75 4.59
CA ARG A 393 19.96 16.66 4.31
C ARG A 393 20.62 16.06 5.55
N VAL A 394 20.64 16.79 6.67
CA VAL A 394 21.16 16.31 7.98
C VAL A 394 20.04 16.44 8.99
N ARG A 395 19.41 15.31 9.31
CA ARG A 395 18.10 15.31 10.00
C ARG A 395 18.16 14.56 11.32
N ASN A 396 17.66 15.21 12.37
CA ASN A 396 17.30 14.47 13.58
C ASN A 396 16.05 13.64 13.32
N THR A 397 16.04 12.40 13.83
CA THR A 397 14.86 11.55 13.89
C THR A 397 14.26 11.59 15.30
N PRO A 398 12.94 11.45 15.44
CA PRO A 398 12.36 11.03 16.71
C PRO A 398 12.98 9.71 17.17
N ILE A 399 12.84 9.38 18.46
CA ILE A 399 13.25 8.06 18.97
C ILE A 399 12.20 7.05 18.49
N CYS A 400 12.45 6.44 17.35
CA CYS A 400 11.57 5.49 16.66
C CYS A 400 12.41 4.28 16.24
N CYS A 401 12.81 3.48 17.22
CA CYS A 401 13.80 2.43 17.03
C CYS A 401 13.35 1.36 16.02
N LEU A 402 12.08 0.98 16.04
CA LEU A 402 11.56 -0.04 15.11
C LEU A 402 11.54 0.44 13.66
N LEU A 403 11.24 1.72 13.43
CA LEU A 403 11.07 2.28 12.10
C LEU A 403 12.34 2.20 11.23
N TYR A 404 13.52 2.41 11.83
CA TYR A 404 14.80 2.44 11.11
C TYR A 404 15.82 1.42 11.62
N THR A 405 15.46 0.63 12.61
CA THR A 405 16.26 -0.50 13.10
C THR A 405 15.51 -1.83 12.98
N SER A 406 14.37 -1.86 12.28
CA SER A 406 13.71 -3.12 11.95
C SER A 406 14.73 -4.06 11.31
N PRO A 407 14.84 -5.30 11.78
CA PRO A 407 15.77 -6.24 11.21
C PRO A 407 15.54 -6.36 9.71
N SER A 408 16.61 -6.26 8.95
CA SER A 408 16.58 -6.57 7.54
C SER A 408 16.10 -8.01 7.37
N PRO A 409 15.37 -8.34 6.30
CA PRO A 409 15.04 -9.74 5.98
C PRO A 409 16.27 -10.66 5.87
N ARG A 410 17.46 -10.11 6.01
CA ARG A 410 18.74 -10.83 5.99
C ARG A 410 19.28 -11.16 7.37
N ASP A 411 18.72 -10.55 8.39
CA ASP A 411 19.06 -10.81 9.79
C ASP A 411 18.12 -11.89 10.33
#